data_e9a6fd19215ce4cf234199d1f66868f1
#
_entry.id   e9a6fd19215ce4cf234199d1f66868f1
#
_cell.length_a   1.000
_cell.length_b   1.000
_cell.length_c   1.000
_cell.angle_alpha   90.00
_cell.angle_beta   90.00
_cell.angle_gamma   90.00
#
_symmetry.space_group_name_H-M   'P 1'
#
loop_
_entity.id
_entity.type
_entity.pdbx_description
1 polymer ?
#
loop_
_entity_poly.entity_id
_entity_poly.type
_entity_poly.pdbx_seq_one_letter_code
_entity_poly.pdbx_strand_id
1 'polypeptide(L)'
;NQKGYFDTVEIRTLLSLLSVVDNIYMDIDLAAVLRSPMVGMSEEELGRLKVDGEKDSLYECLCETKDKMEKSKKALELLDLLRDAKTYLPLTQLIWLALEKSGYYHYAGAMPQGKKRQGNILMLVEHAKAFESSQIKGLFHFVRFIEQCREYDMDYGEANTMSEDQDLVRISSIHKSKGLEYPI
;
A
#
# COMPACT_ATOMS: atom_id res chain seq x y z
N ASN A 1 13.52 -17.76 1.40
CA ASN A 1 12.15 -17.30 1.10
C ASN A 1 12.26 -15.92 0.46
N GLN A 2 12.14 -15.87 -0.88
CA GLN A 2 11.90 -14.59 -1.55
C GLN A 2 10.48 -14.17 -1.13
N LYS A 3 10.37 -13.01 -0.47
CA LYS A 3 9.06 -12.39 -0.21
C LYS A 3 8.45 -12.03 -1.56
N GLY A 4 7.20 -12.41 -1.81
CA GLY A 4 6.49 -12.03 -3.01
C GLY A 4 6.36 -10.49 -3.11
N TYR A 5 6.13 -9.97 -4.28
CA TYR A 5 5.94 -8.53 -4.54
C TYR A 5 4.92 -7.88 -3.59
N PHE A 6 3.77 -8.52 -3.40
CA PHE A 6 2.70 -8.03 -2.52
C PHE A 6 3.05 -8.09 -1.02
N ASP A 7 4.12 -8.80 -0.63
CA ASP A 7 4.57 -8.90 0.75
C ASP A 7 5.66 -7.89 1.11
N THR A 8 6.10 -7.09 0.15
CA THR A 8 7.04 -5.99 0.42
C THR A 8 6.37 -4.95 1.32
N VAL A 9 7.16 -4.33 2.21
CA VAL A 9 6.63 -3.41 3.24
C VAL A 9 5.87 -2.25 2.62
N GLU A 10 6.42 -1.66 1.56
CA GLU A 10 5.82 -0.51 0.87
C GLU A 10 4.46 -0.85 0.25
N ILE A 11 4.32 -2.04 -0.30
CA ILE A 11 3.06 -2.48 -0.92
C ILE A 11 2.05 -2.88 0.15
N ARG A 12 2.46 -3.65 1.16
CA ARG A 12 1.58 -4.02 2.28
C ARG A 12 0.99 -2.80 2.96
N THR A 13 1.83 -1.79 3.26
CA THR A 13 1.37 -0.56 3.91
C THR A 13 0.36 0.19 3.04
N LEU A 14 0.59 0.28 1.74
CA LEU A 14 -0.34 0.94 0.83
C LEU A 14 -1.64 0.14 0.68
N LEU A 15 -1.57 -1.19 0.60
CA LEU A 15 -2.75 -2.06 0.56
C LEU A 15 -3.57 -1.95 1.85
N SER A 16 -2.94 -1.89 3.02
CA SER A 16 -3.64 -1.66 4.28
C SER A 16 -4.39 -0.32 4.29
N LEU A 17 -3.80 0.75 3.74
CA LEU A 17 -4.51 2.02 3.59
C LEU A 17 -5.73 1.87 2.67
N LEU A 18 -5.58 1.20 1.52
CA LEU A 18 -6.68 0.98 0.58
C LEU A 18 -7.80 0.11 1.20
N SER A 19 -7.45 -0.92 1.98
CA SER A 19 -8.40 -1.75 2.72
C SER A 19 -9.21 -0.90 3.72
N VAL A 20 -8.54 -0.01 4.48
CA VAL A 20 -9.21 0.89 5.43
C VAL A 20 -10.09 1.92 4.74
N VAL A 21 -9.66 2.46 3.60
CA VAL A 21 -10.47 3.36 2.78
C VAL A 21 -11.72 2.65 2.25
N ASP A 22 -11.62 1.37 1.94
CA ASP A 22 -12.76 0.56 1.54
C ASP A 22 -13.68 0.24 2.71
N ASN A 23 -13.13 -0.30 3.80
CA ASN A 23 -13.85 -0.62 5.02
C ASN A 23 -13.10 -0.09 6.24
N ILE A 24 -13.65 0.95 6.86
CA ILE A 24 -13.03 1.67 7.99
C ILE A 24 -12.87 0.83 9.26
N TYR A 25 -13.63 -0.26 9.38
CA TYR A 25 -13.60 -1.17 10.53
C TYR A 25 -12.58 -2.32 10.40
N MET A 26 -11.66 -2.21 9.44
CA MET A 26 -10.53 -3.14 9.32
C MET A 26 -9.44 -2.78 10.34
N ASP A 27 -9.65 -3.12 11.60
CA ASP A 27 -8.80 -2.70 12.73
C ASP A 27 -7.33 -3.07 12.58
N ILE A 28 -7.02 -4.25 12.02
CA ILE A 28 -5.63 -4.69 11.79
C ILE A 28 -4.94 -3.78 10.76
N ASP A 29 -5.61 -3.53 9.64
CA ASP A 29 -5.09 -2.65 8.59
C ASP A 29 -5.01 -1.21 9.08
N LEU A 30 -6.00 -0.75 9.83
CA LEU A 30 -5.99 0.58 10.43
C LEU A 30 -4.82 0.74 11.41
N ALA A 31 -4.56 -0.24 12.27
CA ALA A 31 -3.40 -0.23 13.15
C ALA A 31 -2.09 -0.17 12.35
N ALA A 32 -1.99 -0.92 11.25
CA ALA A 32 -0.83 -0.88 10.36
C ALA A 32 -0.64 0.51 9.73
N VAL A 33 -1.70 1.16 9.27
CA VAL A 33 -1.68 2.54 8.75
C VAL A 33 -1.24 3.54 9.81
N LEU A 34 -1.82 3.47 11.02
CA LEU A 34 -1.49 4.37 12.13
C LEU A 34 -0.02 4.26 12.55
N ARG A 35 0.53 3.03 12.56
CA ARG A 35 1.95 2.76 12.85
C ARG A 35 2.88 3.15 11.71
N SER A 36 2.37 3.21 10.49
CA SER A 36 3.16 3.54 9.30
C SER A 36 3.61 5.01 9.30
N PRO A 37 4.58 5.37 8.45
CA PRO A 37 5.02 6.75 8.29
C PRO A 37 3.94 7.72 7.81
N MET A 38 2.82 7.22 7.31
CA MET A 38 1.69 8.05 6.89
C MET A 38 1.08 8.84 8.06
N VAL A 39 1.03 8.22 9.24
CA VAL A 39 0.54 8.82 10.49
C VAL A 39 1.64 8.91 11.54
N GLY A 40 2.42 7.84 11.72
CA GLY A 40 3.60 7.81 12.58
C GLY A 40 3.29 7.66 14.08
N MET A 41 2.21 6.95 14.45
CA MET A 41 1.94 6.64 15.86
C MET A 41 2.98 5.67 16.43
N SER A 42 3.44 5.92 17.65
CA SER A 42 4.23 4.97 18.42
C SER A 42 3.36 3.84 18.98
N GLU A 43 3.98 2.79 19.53
CA GLU A 43 3.22 1.71 20.21
C GLU A 43 2.47 2.23 21.42
N GLU A 44 3.11 3.14 22.16
CA GLU A 44 2.49 3.78 23.33
C GLU A 44 1.30 4.66 22.94
N GLU A 45 1.42 5.42 21.84
CA GLU A 45 0.33 6.26 21.32
C GLU A 45 -0.85 5.40 20.85
N LEU A 46 -0.58 4.27 20.18
CA LEU A 46 -1.62 3.33 19.76
C LEU A 46 -2.29 2.67 20.97
N GLY A 47 -1.52 2.34 22.02
CA GLY A 47 -2.06 1.85 23.30
C GLY A 47 -2.96 2.88 23.97
N ARG A 48 -2.51 4.13 24.06
CA ARG A 48 -3.30 5.26 24.62
C ARG A 48 -4.58 5.49 23.82
N LEU A 49 -4.49 5.46 22.48
CA LEU A 49 -5.66 5.57 21.61
C LEU A 49 -6.77 4.60 22.01
N LYS A 50 -6.40 3.33 22.28
CA LYS A 50 -7.37 2.29 22.66
C LYS A 50 -7.93 2.51 24.07
N VAL A 51 -7.08 2.92 25.01
CA VAL A 51 -7.48 3.19 26.41
C VAL A 51 -8.34 4.45 26.49
N ASP A 52 -7.93 5.55 25.87
CA ASP A 52 -8.62 6.84 25.97
C ASP A 52 -9.91 6.89 25.13
N GLY A 53 -9.99 6.05 24.10
CA GLY A 53 -11.16 5.96 23.21
C GLY A 53 -12.29 5.15 23.78
N GLU A 54 -11.99 4.14 24.63
CA GLU A 54 -12.98 3.27 25.30
C GLU A 54 -14.03 2.65 24.35
N LYS A 55 -13.64 2.34 23.12
CA LYS A 55 -14.50 1.75 22.08
C LYS A 55 -13.96 0.41 21.59
N ASP A 56 -14.86 -0.40 21.03
CA ASP A 56 -14.49 -1.70 20.46
C ASP A 56 -13.68 -1.55 19.17
N SER A 57 -14.08 -0.66 18.29
CA SER A 57 -13.41 -0.37 17.02
C SER A 57 -12.30 0.67 17.20
N LEU A 58 -11.18 0.44 16.52
CA LEU A 58 -10.06 1.37 16.51
C LEU A 58 -10.42 2.70 15.83
N TYR A 59 -11.30 2.67 14.83
CA TYR A 59 -11.80 3.88 14.19
C TYR A 59 -12.63 4.75 15.14
N GLU A 60 -13.51 4.14 15.93
CA GLU A 60 -14.29 4.88 16.93
C GLU A 60 -13.38 5.50 17.99
N CYS A 61 -12.32 4.78 18.40
CA CYS A 61 -11.30 5.33 19.28
C CYS A 61 -10.61 6.57 18.66
N LEU A 62 -10.32 6.56 17.35
CA LEU A 62 -9.78 7.74 16.66
C LEU A 62 -10.74 8.93 16.73
N CYS A 63 -12.03 8.69 16.52
CA CYS A 63 -13.06 9.73 16.57
C CYS A 63 -13.15 10.38 17.97
N GLU A 64 -13.10 9.57 19.03
CA GLU A 64 -13.16 10.05 20.41
C GLU A 64 -11.90 10.80 20.85
N THR A 65 -10.76 10.46 20.25
CA THR A 65 -9.46 11.04 20.64
C THR A 65 -8.98 12.16 19.73
N LYS A 66 -9.73 12.54 18.68
CA LYS A 66 -9.32 13.51 17.67
C LYS A 66 -8.89 14.87 18.24
N ASP A 67 -9.55 15.32 19.33
CA ASP A 67 -9.27 16.61 19.95
C ASP A 67 -8.15 16.52 21.01
N LYS A 68 -7.77 15.28 21.42
CA LYS A 68 -6.74 15.01 22.41
C LYS A 68 -5.40 14.62 21.78
N MET A 69 -5.44 14.01 20.63
CA MET A 69 -4.27 13.46 19.93
C MET A 69 -4.19 14.00 18.50
N GLU A 70 -3.17 14.78 18.20
CA GLU A 70 -2.99 15.37 16.86
C GLU A 70 -2.88 14.30 15.75
N LYS A 71 -2.25 13.15 16.07
CA LYS A 71 -2.13 12.04 15.12
C LYS A 71 -3.47 11.36 14.83
N SER A 72 -4.40 11.32 15.79
CA SER A 72 -5.78 10.87 15.54
C SER A 72 -6.49 11.80 14.58
N LYS A 73 -6.37 13.11 14.77
CA LYS A 73 -6.93 14.12 13.88
C LYS A 73 -6.35 13.99 12.46
N LYS A 74 -5.02 13.91 12.34
CA LYS A 74 -4.32 13.72 11.05
C LYS A 74 -4.77 12.44 10.33
N ALA A 75 -4.92 11.34 11.06
CA ALA A 75 -5.38 10.07 10.49
C ALA A 75 -6.81 10.18 9.96
N LEU A 76 -7.72 10.79 10.74
CA LEU A 76 -9.11 11.00 10.33
C LEU A 76 -9.19 11.90 9.09
N GLU A 77 -8.49 13.02 9.07
CA GLU A 77 -8.45 13.93 7.91
C GLU A 77 -8.01 13.20 6.63
N LEU A 78 -6.97 12.36 6.72
CA LEU A 78 -6.51 11.56 5.58
C LEU A 78 -7.58 10.53 5.14
N LEU A 79 -8.15 9.80 6.10
CA LEU A 79 -9.13 8.76 5.81
C LEU A 79 -10.43 9.35 5.24
N ASP A 80 -10.95 10.42 5.83
CA ASP A 80 -12.17 11.10 5.36
C ASP A 80 -11.99 11.61 3.93
N LEU A 81 -10.85 12.29 3.66
CA LEU A 81 -10.52 12.76 2.32
C LEU A 81 -10.49 11.63 1.28
N LEU A 82 -9.85 10.50 1.60
CA LEU A 82 -9.73 9.38 0.68
C LEU A 82 -11.06 8.64 0.50
N ARG A 83 -11.86 8.53 1.56
CA ARG A 83 -13.20 7.91 1.50
C ARG A 83 -14.18 8.72 0.68
N ASP A 84 -14.14 10.04 0.80
CA ASP A 84 -14.91 10.94 -0.05
C ASP A 84 -14.46 10.80 -1.51
N ALA A 85 -13.16 10.86 -1.75
CA ALA A 85 -12.58 10.74 -3.08
C ALA A 85 -12.88 9.38 -3.76
N LYS A 86 -12.97 8.29 -3.00
CA LYS A 86 -13.35 6.95 -3.49
C LYS A 86 -14.70 6.95 -4.23
N THR A 87 -15.60 7.86 -3.89
CA THR A 87 -16.95 7.91 -4.48
C THR A 87 -16.97 8.42 -5.91
N TYR A 88 -15.97 9.20 -6.32
CA TYR A 88 -15.95 9.88 -7.63
C TYR A 88 -14.65 9.71 -8.42
N LEU A 89 -13.52 9.37 -7.76
CA LEU A 89 -12.26 9.18 -8.46
C LEU A 89 -12.11 7.76 -8.99
N PRO A 90 -11.51 7.59 -10.18
CA PRO A 90 -10.96 6.32 -10.62
C PRO A 90 -9.93 5.78 -9.63
N LEU A 91 -9.78 4.46 -9.56
CA LEU A 91 -8.89 3.77 -8.63
C LEU A 91 -7.43 4.28 -8.73
N THR A 92 -6.91 4.41 -9.95
CA THR A 92 -5.55 4.91 -10.19
C THR A 92 -5.35 6.32 -9.61
N GLN A 93 -6.34 7.19 -9.79
CA GLN A 93 -6.28 8.56 -9.25
C GLN A 93 -6.43 8.57 -7.73
N LEU A 94 -7.24 7.68 -7.16
CA LEU A 94 -7.37 7.50 -5.71
C LEU A 94 -6.05 7.06 -5.08
N ILE A 95 -5.33 6.11 -5.71
CA ILE A 95 -4.01 5.66 -5.23
C ILE A 95 -3.00 6.82 -5.28
N TRP A 96 -2.98 7.60 -6.36
CA TRP A 96 -2.10 8.77 -6.44
C TRP A 96 -2.42 9.82 -5.38
N LEU A 97 -3.70 10.10 -5.15
CA LEU A 97 -4.14 11.00 -4.07
C LEU A 97 -3.68 10.50 -2.70
N ALA A 98 -3.81 9.20 -2.43
CA ALA A 98 -3.35 8.59 -1.19
C ALA A 98 -1.83 8.74 -1.00
N LEU A 99 -1.04 8.50 -2.05
CA LEU A 99 0.42 8.66 -2.05
C LEU A 99 0.85 10.11 -1.83
N GLU A 100 0.18 11.06 -2.48
CA GLU A 100 0.44 12.49 -2.36
C GLU A 100 0.11 13.00 -0.96
N LYS A 101 -1.11 12.76 -0.48
CA LYS A 101 -1.59 13.30 0.79
C LYS A 101 -0.91 12.68 2.01
N SER A 102 -0.53 11.41 1.93
CA SER A 102 0.25 10.75 2.98
C SER A 102 1.76 11.05 2.91
N GLY A 103 2.27 11.55 1.78
CA GLY A 103 3.70 11.71 1.52
C GLY A 103 4.46 10.39 1.39
N TYR A 104 3.74 9.26 1.30
CA TYR A 104 4.32 7.93 1.41
C TYR A 104 5.26 7.58 0.26
N TYR A 105 4.99 8.05 -0.96
CA TYR A 105 5.86 7.83 -2.11
C TYR A 105 7.27 8.41 -1.90
N HIS A 106 7.35 9.62 -1.37
CA HIS A 106 8.63 10.29 -1.08
C HIS A 106 9.35 9.62 0.10
N TYR A 107 8.60 9.22 1.12
CA TYR A 107 9.15 8.47 2.24
C TYR A 107 9.76 7.14 1.78
N ALA A 108 9.04 6.37 0.96
CA ALA A 108 9.53 5.11 0.40
C ALA A 108 10.84 5.31 -0.39
N GLY A 109 10.94 6.42 -1.15
CA GLY A 109 12.15 6.80 -1.88
C GLY A 109 13.36 7.14 -0.98
N ALA A 110 13.13 7.64 0.22
CA ALA A 110 14.17 7.96 1.20
C ALA A 110 14.66 6.74 1.99
N MET A 111 13.94 5.61 1.94
CA MET A 111 14.35 4.37 2.60
C MET A 111 15.50 3.66 1.87
N PRO A 112 16.21 2.71 2.53
CA PRO A 112 17.14 1.83 1.84
C PRO A 112 16.48 1.15 0.63
N GLN A 113 17.16 1.12 -0.50
CA GLN A 113 16.63 0.67 -1.80
C GLN A 113 15.44 1.50 -2.29
N GLY A 114 15.42 2.79 -2.02
CA GLY A 114 14.29 3.69 -2.30
C GLY A 114 13.81 3.65 -3.74
N LYS A 115 14.72 3.61 -4.73
CA LYS A 115 14.34 3.47 -6.16
C LYS A 115 13.53 2.20 -6.43
N LYS A 116 13.94 1.05 -5.84
CA LYS A 116 13.22 -0.21 -5.97
C LYS A 116 11.83 -0.11 -5.33
N ARG A 117 11.73 0.48 -4.13
CA ARG A 117 10.45 0.67 -3.43
C ARG A 117 9.49 1.57 -4.20
N GLN A 118 9.99 2.68 -4.74
CA GLN A 118 9.18 3.54 -5.62
C GLN A 118 8.76 2.79 -6.89
N GLY A 119 9.64 1.99 -7.49
CA GLY A 119 9.31 1.13 -8.62
C GLY A 119 8.19 0.12 -8.28
N ASN A 120 8.23 -0.50 -7.10
CA ASN A 120 7.17 -1.39 -6.63
C ASN A 120 5.83 -0.64 -6.50
N ILE A 121 5.83 0.59 -5.94
CA ILE A 121 4.62 1.41 -5.83
C ILE A 121 4.07 1.75 -7.23
N LEU A 122 4.91 2.15 -8.17
CA LEU A 122 4.49 2.44 -9.54
C LEU A 122 3.90 1.20 -10.22
N MET A 123 4.46 0.02 -9.97
CA MET A 123 3.92 -1.24 -10.48
C MET A 123 2.52 -1.52 -9.91
N LEU A 124 2.25 -1.20 -8.64
CA LEU A 124 0.88 -1.30 -8.09
C LEU A 124 -0.09 -0.36 -8.80
N VAL A 125 0.35 0.85 -9.13
CA VAL A 125 -0.46 1.82 -9.90
C VAL A 125 -0.78 1.27 -11.31
N GLU A 126 0.20 0.63 -11.97
CA GLU A 126 -0.04 -0.01 -13.28
C GLU A 126 -1.00 -1.20 -13.16
N HIS A 127 -0.91 -2.02 -12.08
CA HIS A 127 -1.89 -3.07 -11.82
C HIS A 127 -3.30 -2.50 -11.60
N ALA A 128 -3.42 -1.39 -10.87
CA ALA A 128 -4.70 -0.72 -10.68
C ALA A 128 -5.26 -0.20 -12.00
N LYS A 129 -4.43 0.36 -12.88
CA LYS A 129 -4.81 0.84 -14.21
C LYS A 129 -5.27 -0.31 -15.11
N ALA A 130 -4.55 -1.42 -15.11
CA ALA A 130 -4.96 -2.62 -15.84
C ALA A 130 -6.29 -3.18 -15.31
N PHE A 131 -6.47 -3.16 -13.98
CA PHE A 131 -7.73 -3.58 -13.35
C PHE A 131 -8.91 -2.68 -13.74
N GLU A 132 -8.72 -1.35 -13.82
CA GLU A 132 -9.75 -0.39 -14.26
C GLU A 132 -10.23 -0.63 -15.70
N SER A 133 -9.39 -1.20 -16.55
CA SER A 133 -9.77 -1.55 -17.92
C SER A 133 -10.62 -2.82 -18.01
N SER A 134 -10.74 -3.57 -16.91
CA SER A 134 -11.59 -4.76 -16.82
C SER A 134 -13.08 -4.40 -16.66
N GLN A 135 -13.96 -5.41 -16.73
CA GLN A 135 -15.39 -5.23 -16.47
C GLN A 135 -15.70 -5.01 -14.98
N ILE A 136 -14.82 -5.47 -14.09
CA ILE A 136 -14.98 -5.37 -12.64
C ILE A 136 -14.31 -4.08 -12.18
N LYS A 137 -15.05 -3.19 -11.50
CA LYS A 137 -14.57 -1.87 -11.09
C LYS A 137 -14.74 -1.65 -9.58
N GLY A 138 -13.99 -0.69 -9.06
CA GLY A 138 -14.11 -0.22 -7.69
C GLY A 138 -13.04 -0.78 -6.75
N LEU A 139 -12.80 -0.02 -5.67
CA LEU A 139 -11.75 -0.31 -4.71
C LEU A 139 -11.93 -1.66 -4.01
N PHE A 140 -13.17 -1.99 -3.61
CA PHE A 140 -13.49 -3.29 -2.99
C PHE A 140 -13.00 -4.46 -3.83
N HIS A 141 -13.35 -4.49 -5.11
CA HIS A 141 -12.97 -5.58 -6.00
C HIS A 141 -11.47 -5.63 -6.27
N PHE A 142 -10.81 -4.47 -6.31
CA PHE A 142 -9.36 -4.42 -6.47
C PHE A 142 -8.64 -4.98 -5.24
N VAL A 143 -9.03 -4.59 -4.04
CA VAL A 143 -8.45 -5.13 -2.79
C VAL A 143 -8.62 -6.65 -2.76
N ARG A 144 -9.81 -7.16 -3.05
CA ARG A 144 -10.09 -8.61 -3.10
C ARG A 144 -9.26 -9.32 -4.17
N PHE A 145 -9.11 -8.71 -5.35
CA PHE A 145 -8.25 -9.24 -6.40
C PHE A 145 -6.79 -9.40 -5.93
N ILE A 146 -6.25 -8.38 -5.27
CA ILE A 146 -4.88 -8.43 -4.74
C ILE A 146 -4.75 -9.50 -3.63
N GLU A 147 -5.74 -9.63 -2.75
CA GLU A 147 -5.76 -10.69 -1.73
C GLU A 147 -5.69 -12.07 -2.37
N GLN A 148 -6.48 -12.32 -3.41
CA GLN A 148 -6.45 -13.57 -4.16
C GLN A 148 -5.08 -13.80 -4.83
N CYS A 149 -4.49 -12.78 -5.45
CA CYS A 149 -3.15 -12.88 -6.03
C CYS A 149 -2.10 -13.30 -4.99
N ARG A 150 -2.21 -12.82 -3.74
CA ARG A 150 -1.33 -13.20 -2.63
C ARG A 150 -1.56 -14.65 -2.18
N GLU A 151 -2.81 -15.07 -2.04
CA GLU A 151 -3.16 -16.44 -1.62
C GLU A 151 -2.68 -17.51 -2.61
N TYR A 152 -2.76 -17.21 -3.91
CA TYR A 152 -2.35 -18.13 -4.97
C TYR A 152 -0.88 -18.03 -5.35
N ASP A 153 -0.08 -17.26 -4.58
CA ASP A 153 1.37 -17.04 -4.81
C ASP A 153 1.67 -16.67 -6.28
N MET A 154 0.77 -15.85 -6.87
CA MET A 154 0.96 -15.32 -8.21
C MET A 154 2.09 -14.30 -8.15
N ASP A 155 3.31 -14.78 -8.42
CA ASP A 155 4.54 -13.97 -8.37
C ASP A 155 4.56 -12.99 -9.56
N TYR A 156 4.11 -11.77 -9.33
CA TYR A 156 4.25 -10.68 -10.29
C TYR A 156 5.68 -10.14 -10.37
N GLY A 157 6.62 -10.71 -9.62
CA GLY A 157 8.00 -10.23 -9.52
C GLY A 157 8.10 -8.84 -8.89
N GLU A 158 9.17 -8.57 -8.16
CA GLU A 158 9.47 -7.20 -7.72
C GLU A 158 9.97 -6.35 -8.91
N ALA A 159 9.68 -5.03 -8.89
CA ALA A 159 10.17 -4.11 -9.91
C ALA A 159 11.70 -4.20 -10.08
N ASN A 160 12.16 -4.68 -11.21
CA ASN A 160 13.56 -4.67 -11.58
C ASN A 160 13.92 -3.24 -12.02
N THR A 161 14.39 -2.41 -11.08
CA THR A 161 14.87 -1.06 -11.36
C THR A 161 16.29 -1.01 -11.95
N MET A 162 16.82 -2.16 -12.32
CA MET A 162 18.09 -2.21 -13.05
C MET A 162 17.83 -1.74 -14.48
N SER A 163 18.34 -0.55 -14.83
CA SER A 163 18.37 -0.06 -16.21
C SER A 163 19.15 -1.07 -17.06
N GLU A 164 18.67 -1.32 -18.29
CA GLU A 164 19.34 -2.19 -19.28
C GLU A 164 20.76 -1.74 -19.61
N ASP A 165 21.17 -0.53 -19.22
CA ASP A 165 22.48 0.08 -19.44
C ASP A 165 23.54 -0.28 -18.37
N GLN A 166 23.27 -1.13 -17.40
CA GLN A 166 24.28 -1.56 -16.44
C GLN A 166 24.98 -2.83 -16.95
N ASP A 167 26.31 -2.74 -17.08
CA ASP A 167 27.21 -3.87 -17.44
C ASP A 167 27.22 -4.89 -16.30
N LEU A 168 26.21 -5.75 -16.25
CA LEU A 168 25.97 -6.72 -15.18
C LEU A 168 25.87 -8.14 -15.72
N VAL A 169 26.52 -9.08 -15.02
CA VAL A 169 26.36 -10.50 -15.28
C VAL A 169 25.01 -10.98 -14.73
N ARG A 170 24.10 -11.40 -15.61
CA ARG A 170 22.79 -11.92 -15.25
C ARG A 170 22.87 -13.45 -15.07
N ILE A 171 22.64 -13.92 -13.85
CA ILE A 171 22.52 -15.34 -13.54
C ILE A 171 21.04 -15.70 -13.49
N SER A 172 20.58 -16.59 -14.38
CA SER A 172 19.20 -17.06 -14.43
C SER A 172 19.13 -18.58 -14.41
N SER A 173 18.08 -19.16 -13.84
CA SER A 173 17.85 -20.61 -13.93
C SER A 173 17.28 -20.97 -15.32
N ILE A 174 17.54 -22.20 -15.80
CA ILE A 174 17.02 -22.70 -17.09
C ILE A 174 15.51 -22.55 -17.23
N HIS A 175 14.75 -22.69 -16.14
CA HIS A 175 13.30 -22.53 -16.15
C HIS A 175 12.85 -21.07 -16.34
N LYS A 176 13.64 -20.10 -15.87
CA LYS A 176 13.36 -18.65 -16.04
C LYS A 176 13.85 -18.10 -17.37
N SER A 177 14.77 -18.80 -18.06
CA SER A 177 15.30 -18.41 -19.38
C SER A 177 14.57 -19.05 -20.56
N LYS A 178 13.58 -19.93 -20.31
CA LYS A 178 12.84 -20.59 -21.38
C LYS A 178 12.04 -19.57 -22.19
N GLY A 179 12.45 -19.38 -23.45
CA GLY A 179 11.83 -18.44 -24.40
C GLY A 179 12.48 -17.05 -24.47
N LEU A 180 13.59 -16.83 -23.76
CA LEU A 180 14.38 -15.61 -23.87
C LEU A 180 15.61 -15.83 -24.77
N GLU A 181 15.80 -14.97 -25.75
CA GLU A 181 17.01 -14.90 -26.55
C GLU A 181 17.95 -13.84 -25.94
N TYR A 182 19.21 -14.20 -25.76
CA TYR A 182 20.23 -13.27 -25.28
C TYR A 182 21.21 -12.97 -26.43
N PRO A 183 21.52 -11.68 -26.72
CA PRO A 183 22.58 -11.35 -27.65
C PRO A 183 23.92 -11.84 -27.07
N ILE A 184 24.75 -12.44 -27.92
CA ILE A 184 26.10 -12.90 -27.60
C ILE A 184 27.06 -11.72 -27.71
#